data_9bb1443864ba75675603716ad9e86521
#
_entry.id   9bb1443864ba75675603716ad9e86521
#
_cell.length_a   1.000
_cell.length_b   1.000
_cell.length_c   1.000
_cell.angle_alpha   90.00
_cell.angle_beta   90.00
_cell.angle_gamma   90.00
#
_symmetry.space_group_name_H-M   'P 1'
#
loop_
_entity.id
_entity.type
_entity.pdbx_description
1 polymer ?
#
loop_
_entity_poly.entity_id
_entity_poly.type
_entity_poly.pdbx_seq_one_letter_code
_entity_poly.pdbx_strand_id
1 'polypeptide(L)'
;MAIFAVRYVFRHKFKSGISQFLLTMIATVVFDLTVAILLGVVYSAILYMAKSSQIRVSFSAIDTNKLRAIDGKPPILESAGVAYVTGALFFGAVDEFNHRMAEMPAYDHVILSMRGMPSVDVSGAQAILELCQSLLAQGKTVACCGMSENVRRYFDRAGITEVLGESAYFWSADQAILDLLDAEIAE
;
A
#
# COMPACT_ATOMS: atom_id res chain seq x y z
N MET A 1 -11.02 17.66 35.19
CA MET A 1 -10.31 17.06 34.04
C MET A 1 -11.06 17.18 32.72
N ALA A 2 -12.36 16.88 32.61
CA ALA A 2 -13.11 16.94 31.34
C ALA A 2 -13.13 18.31 30.66
N ILE A 3 -13.28 19.41 31.41
CA ILE A 3 -13.33 20.78 30.86
C ILE A 3 -12.00 21.19 30.21
N PHE A 4 -10.87 20.71 30.73
CA PHE A 4 -9.55 20.99 30.14
C PHE A 4 -9.38 20.30 28.78
N ALA A 5 -9.83 19.05 28.63
CA ALA A 5 -9.76 18.28 27.40
C ALA A 5 -10.64 18.92 26.31
N VAL A 6 -11.86 19.31 26.65
CA VAL A 6 -12.78 20.01 25.72
C VAL A 6 -12.16 21.32 25.24
N ARG A 7 -11.65 22.15 26.16
CA ARG A 7 -11.00 23.44 25.83
C ARG A 7 -9.75 23.25 24.95
N TYR A 8 -8.99 22.19 25.16
CA TYR A 8 -7.81 21.84 24.34
C TYR A 8 -8.19 21.47 22.90
N VAL A 9 -9.19 20.60 22.73
CA VAL A 9 -9.67 20.17 21.41
C VAL A 9 -10.23 21.34 20.59
N PHE A 10 -11.00 22.23 21.22
CA PHE A 10 -11.55 23.40 20.54
C PHE A 10 -10.47 24.43 20.19
N ARG A 11 -9.47 24.64 21.08
CA ARG A 11 -8.39 25.61 20.86
C ARG A 11 -7.47 25.21 19.69
N HIS A 12 -7.24 23.92 19.49
CA HIS A 12 -6.36 23.41 18.44
C HIS A 12 -7.08 23.00 17.15
N LYS A 13 -8.39 23.32 17.00
CA LYS A 13 -9.20 23.10 15.79
C LYS A 13 -9.13 21.68 15.22
N PHE A 14 -9.08 20.65 16.07
CA PHE A 14 -9.17 19.25 15.63
C PHE A 14 -10.58 18.97 15.12
N LYS A 15 -10.78 19.14 13.78
CA LYS A 15 -12.10 19.03 13.13
C LYS A 15 -12.81 17.71 13.44
N SER A 16 -12.09 16.58 13.42
CA SER A 16 -12.65 15.27 13.73
C SER A 16 -13.05 15.12 15.21
N GLY A 17 -12.25 15.64 16.14
CA GLY A 17 -12.58 15.60 17.57
C GLY A 17 -13.77 16.50 17.92
N ILE A 18 -13.89 17.65 17.27
CA ILE A 18 -15.03 18.56 17.48
C ILE A 18 -16.30 17.96 16.95
N SER A 19 -16.31 17.35 15.76
CA SER A 19 -17.48 16.72 15.17
C SER A 19 -17.97 15.52 16.01
N GLN A 20 -17.05 14.71 16.51
CA GLN A 20 -17.37 13.58 17.38
C GLN A 20 -17.99 14.04 18.70
N PHE A 21 -17.41 15.08 19.33
CA PHE A 21 -17.93 15.65 20.58
C PHE A 21 -19.34 16.23 20.40
N LEU A 22 -19.57 17.02 19.35
CA LEU A 22 -20.88 17.59 19.04
C LEU A 22 -21.93 16.52 18.75
N LEU A 23 -21.57 15.52 17.96
CA LEU A 23 -22.46 14.40 17.65
C LEU A 23 -22.91 13.69 18.93
N THR A 24 -21.95 13.34 19.80
CA THR A 24 -22.24 12.63 21.07
C THR A 24 -23.08 13.51 22.00
N MET A 25 -22.79 14.81 22.09
CA MET A 25 -23.53 15.76 22.92
C MET A 25 -25.00 15.88 22.46
N ILE A 26 -25.23 16.06 21.15
CA ILE A 26 -26.57 16.14 20.58
C ILE A 26 -27.31 14.80 20.77
N ALA A 27 -26.63 13.68 20.50
CA ALA A 27 -27.22 12.35 20.69
C ALA A 27 -27.63 12.08 22.15
N THR A 28 -26.83 12.55 23.12
CA THR A 28 -27.14 12.38 24.55
C THR A 28 -28.38 13.20 24.99
N VAL A 29 -28.63 14.35 24.35
CA VAL A 29 -29.79 15.19 24.64
C VAL A 29 -31.07 14.66 23.98
N VAL A 30 -30.95 14.11 22.78
CA VAL A 30 -32.11 13.67 21.96
C VAL A 30 -32.47 12.20 22.21
N PHE A 31 -31.48 11.36 22.48
CA PHE A 31 -31.65 9.92 22.71
C PHE A 31 -31.15 9.54 24.10
N ASP A 32 -31.36 8.27 24.47
CA ASP A 32 -30.81 7.72 25.70
C ASP A 32 -29.29 7.62 25.64
N LEU A 33 -28.62 7.67 26.81
CA LEU A 33 -27.17 7.59 26.96
C LEU A 33 -26.56 6.37 26.24
N THR A 34 -27.23 5.24 26.26
CA THR A 34 -26.80 4.01 25.61
C THR A 34 -26.68 4.19 24.09
N VAL A 35 -27.68 4.81 23.47
CA VAL A 35 -27.68 5.11 22.03
C VAL A 35 -26.59 6.11 21.66
N ALA A 36 -26.40 7.14 22.50
CA ALA A 36 -25.33 8.13 22.28
C ALA A 36 -23.94 7.50 22.28
N ILE A 37 -23.67 6.56 23.20
CA ILE A 37 -22.39 5.83 23.28
C ILE A 37 -22.19 4.99 22.01
N LEU A 38 -23.21 4.22 21.60
CA LEU A 38 -23.12 3.39 20.40
C LEU A 38 -22.84 4.22 19.14
N LEU A 39 -23.56 5.32 18.95
CA LEU A 39 -23.35 6.24 17.83
C LEU A 39 -21.95 6.84 17.85
N GLY A 40 -21.44 7.22 19.02
CA GLY A 40 -20.09 7.74 19.19
C GLY A 40 -19.00 6.73 18.81
N VAL A 41 -19.18 5.46 19.22
CA VAL A 41 -18.24 4.37 18.89
C VAL A 41 -18.25 4.08 17.40
N VAL A 42 -19.43 3.92 16.79
CA VAL A 42 -19.56 3.65 15.35
C VAL A 42 -18.96 4.79 14.52
N TYR A 43 -19.27 6.04 14.87
CA TYR A 43 -18.71 7.19 14.19
C TYR A 43 -17.19 7.28 14.32
N SER A 44 -16.64 7.03 15.51
CA SER A 44 -15.20 6.96 15.73
C SER A 44 -14.54 5.86 14.89
N ALA A 45 -15.16 4.69 14.81
CA ALA A 45 -14.66 3.58 14.02
C ALA A 45 -14.60 3.92 12.53
N ILE A 46 -15.67 4.54 11.99
CA ILE A 46 -15.71 5.00 10.58
C ILE A 46 -14.61 6.02 10.30
N LEU A 47 -14.44 7.03 11.16
CA LEU A 47 -13.39 8.04 11.00
C LEU A 47 -11.99 7.43 11.06
N TYR A 48 -11.79 6.46 11.95
CA TYR A 48 -10.52 5.73 12.06
C TYR A 48 -10.23 4.93 10.80
N MET A 49 -11.22 4.18 10.28
CA MET A 49 -11.08 3.42 9.04
C MET A 49 -10.76 4.32 7.85
N ALA A 50 -11.52 5.42 7.67
CA ALA A 50 -11.28 6.38 6.58
C ALA A 50 -9.88 7.01 6.65
N LYS A 51 -9.36 7.26 7.85
CA LYS A 51 -8.01 7.81 8.02
C LYS A 51 -6.90 6.76 7.85
N SER A 52 -7.17 5.52 8.19
CA SER A 52 -6.23 4.39 8.09
C SER A 52 -6.09 3.86 6.64
N SER A 53 -7.05 4.13 5.77
CA SER A 53 -7.10 3.63 4.38
C SER A 53 -6.27 4.48 3.39
N GLN A 54 -5.32 5.29 3.87
CA GLN A 54 -4.48 6.07 2.97
C GLN A 54 -3.34 5.21 2.42
N ILE A 55 -3.55 4.68 1.22
CA ILE A 55 -2.48 4.06 0.45
C ILE A 55 -1.76 5.12 -0.39
N ARG A 56 -0.46 4.97 -0.53
CA ARG A 56 0.37 5.78 -1.42
C ARG A 56 1.19 4.86 -2.31
N VAL A 57 1.18 5.17 -3.58
CA VAL A 57 2.07 4.51 -4.54
C VAL A 57 2.96 5.58 -5.14
N SER A 58 4.25 5.32 -5.18
CA SER A 58 5.23 6.18 -5.85
C SER A 58 6.10 5.35 -6.76
N PHE A 59 6.37 5.87 -7.94
CA PHE A 59 7.18 5.20 -8.95
C PHE A 59 8.57 5.82 -9.00
N SER A 60 9.57 4.97 -9.15
CA SER A 60 10.95 5.38 -9.36
C SER A 60 11.53 4.54 -10.50
N ALA A 61 11.97 5.20 -11.55
CA ALA A 61 12.78 4.54 -12.57
C ALA A 61 14.13 4.11 -11.96
N ILE A 62 14.65 2.99 -12.41
CA ILE A 62 15.95 2.51 -11.95
C ILE A 62 17.04 3.37 -12.58
N ASP A 63 17.85 4.03 -11.73
CA ASP A 63 18.97 4.84 -12.17
C ASP A 63 20.18 3.94 -12.49
N THR A 64 20.28 3.52 -13.74
CA THR A 64 21.34 2.67 -14.23
C THR A 64 22.75 3.29 -14.12
N ASN A 65 22.85 4.62 -14.00
CA ASN A 65 24.14 5.29 -13.81
C ASN A 65 24.74 5.00 -12.42
N LYS A 66 23.90 4.79 -11.41
CA LYS A 66 24.35 4.37 -10.07
C LYS A 66 24.83 2.92 -10.06
N LEU A 67 24.20 2.06 -10.86
CA LEU A 67 24.58 0.66 -11.00
C LEU A 67 25.88 0.49 -11.80
N ARG A 68 26.15 1.35 -12.79
CA ARG A 68 27.44 1.39 -13.52
C ARG A 68 28.65 1.57 -12.61
N ALA A 69 28.49 2.28 -11.51
CA ALA A 69 29.57 2.49 -10.54
C ALA A 69 29.99 1.20 -9.80
N ILE A 70 29.13 0.16 -9.84
CA ILE A 70 29.38 -1.10 -9.11
C ILE A 70 30.05 -2.15 -10.02
N ASP A 71 29.70 -2.28 -11.31
CA ASP A 71 30.16 -3.42 -12.15
C ASP A 71 30.66 -3.08 -13.56
N GLY A 72 30.68 -1.84 -13.99
CA GLY A 72 31.25 -1.45 -15.30
C GLY A 72 30.46 -1.94 -16.53
N LYS A 73 29.29 -2.52 -16.38
CA LYS A 73 28.45 -3.06 -17.47
C LYS A 73 27.47 -2.01 -18.04
N PRO A 74 27.12 -2.09 -19.33
CA PRO A 74 26.18 -1.15 -19.95
C PRO A 74 24.74 -1.31 -19.38
N PRO A 75 23.96 -0.23 -19.32
CA PRO A 75 22.59 -0.31 -18.80
C PRO A 75 21.68 -0.95 -19.83
N ILE A 76 21.12 -2.07 -19.49
CA ILE A 76 20.09 -2.77 -20.29
C ILE A 76 18.69 -2.51 -19.72
N LEU A 77 18.59 -2.04 -18.48
CA LEU A 77 17.34 -1.81 -17.75
C LEU A 77 16.72 -0.41 -17.96
N GLU A 78 16.68 0.09 -19.21
CA GLU A 78 16.03 1.39 -19.49
C GLU A 78 14.51 1.39 -19.21
N SER A 79 13.88 0.20 -19.25
CA SER A 79 12.44 0.03 -19.06
C SER A 79 12.06 -0.58 -17.73
N ALA A 80 12.93 -0.53 -16.72
CA ALA A 80 12.65 -1.09 -15.40
C ALA A 80 12.29 -0.01 -14.36
N GLY A 81 11.33 -0.32 -13.50
CA GLY A 81 10.92 0.58 -12.45
C GLY A 81 10.44 -0.09 -11.18
N VAL A 82 10.55 0.64 -10.07
CA VAL A 82 10.09 0.23 -8.75
C VAL A 82 8.83 1.00 -8.39
N ALA A 83 7.75 0.28 -8.09
CA ALA A 83 6.53 0.82 -7.50
C ALA A 83 6.58 0.61 -5.97
N TYR A 84 6.76 1.69 -5.24
CA TYR A 84 6.75 1.66 -3.77
C TYR A 84 5.33 1.79 -3.27
N VAL A 85 4.79 0.72 -2.70
CA VAL A 85 3.46 0.69 -2.11
C VAL A 85 3.57 0.89 -0.60
N THR A 86 2.96 1.98 -0.11
CA THR A 86 3.03 2.38 1.30
C THR A 86 1.63 2.58 1.87
N GLY A 87 1.38 2.01 3.05
CA GLY A 87 0.08 2.02 3.71
C GLY A 87 -0.58 0.65 3.70
N ALA A 88 -1.63 0.51 4.51
CA ALA A 88 -2.40 -0.73 4.58
C ALA A 88 -3.37 -0.81 3.38
N LEU A 89 -3.37 -1.95 2.70
CA LEU A 89 -4.25 -2.17 1.56
C LEU A 89 -5.46 -3.02 1.98
N PHE A 90 -6.55 -2.33 2.30
CA PHE A 90 -7.86 -2.90 2.59
C PHE A 90 -8.85 -2.59 1.48
N PHE A 91 -10.02 -3.21 1.51
CA PHE A 91 -11.07 -3.03 0.52
C PHE A 91 -11.36 -1.54 0.20
N GLY A 92 -11.38 -0.66 1.20
CA GLY A 92 -11.61 0.78 1.02
C GLY A 92 -10.44 1.57 0.38
N ALA A 93 -9.27 0.94 0.20
CA ALA A 93 -8.12 1.53 -0.44
C ALA A 93 -7.84 0.95 -1.85
N VAL A 94 -8.62 -0.06 -2.26
CA VAL A 94 -8.41 -0.77 -3.55
C VAL A 94 -8.59 0.15 -4.74
N ASP A 95 -9.62 0.99 -4.73
CA ASP A 95 -9.87 1.93 -5.84
C ASP A 95 -8.74 2.94 -6.01
N GLU A 96 -8.24 3.50 -4.90
CA GLU A 96 -7.09 4.42 -4.93
C GLU A 96 -5.81 3.69 -5.36
N PHE A 97 -5.59 2.46 -4.90
CA PHE A 97 -4.48 1.63 -5.33
C PHE A 97 -4.52 1.39 -6.84
N ASN A 98 -5.66 0.95 -7.37
CA ASN A 98 -5.82 0.69 -8.81
C ASN A 98 -5.65 1.97 -9.63
N HIS A 99 -6.21 3.09 -9.17
CA HIS A 99 -6.05 4.39 -9.82
C HIS A 99 -4.58 4.80 -9.89
N ARG A 100 -3.84 4.68 -8.78
CA ARG A 100 -2.41 4.97 -8.74
C ARG A 100 -1.58 4.04 -9.61
N MET A 101 -1.90 2.74 -9.60
CA MET A 101 -1.18 1.78 -10.44
C MET A 101 -1.44 2.01 -11.94
N ALA A 102 -2.60 2.56 -12.33
CA ALA A 102 -2.88 2.97 -13.70
C ALA A 102 -2.04 4.16 -14.17
N GLU A 103 -1.50 4.98 -13.25
CA GLU A 103 -0.58 6.08 -13.54
C GLU A 103 0.88 5.60 -13.70
N MET A 104 1.14 4.29 -13.60
CA MET A 104 2.49 3.73 -13.70
C MET A 104 3.09 4.03 -15.08
N PRO A 105 4.34 4.54 -15.15
CA PRO A 105 5.07 4.67 -16.39
C PRO A 105 5.19 3.34 -17.14
N ALA A 106 5.47 3.40 -18.43
CA ALA A 106 5.63 2.21 -19.25
C ALA A 106 6.95 1.50 -18.92
N TYR A 107 6.91 0.61 -17.93
CA TYR A 107 8.01 -0.28 -17.58
C TYR A 107 7.74 -1.68 -18.14
N ASP A 108 8.78 -2.36 -18.61
CA ASP A 108 8.73 -3.78 -19.00
C ASP A 108 9.04 -4.68 -17.81
N HIS A 109 9.89 -4.20 -16.89
CA HIS A 109 10.22 -4.87 -15.64
C HIS A 109 9.69 -4.07 -14.46
N VAL A 110 8.74 -4.63 -13.72
CA VAL A 110 8.06 -3.98 -12.61
C VAL A 110 8.44 -4.64 -11.28
N ILE A 111 9.06 -3.88 -10.39
CA ILE A 111 9.35 -4.32 -9.03
C ILE A 111 8.34 -3.69 -8.06
N LEU A 112 7.52 -4.51 -7.42
CA LEU A 112 6.56 -4.07 -6.41
C LEU A 112 7.22 -4.11 -5.02
N SER A 113 7.58 -2.95 -4.49
CA SER A 113 8.14 -2.84 -3.14
C SER A 113 7.04 -2.71 -2.10
N MET A 114 6.90 -3.74 -1.26
CA MET A 114 5.88 -3.85 -0.20
C MET A 114 6.42 -3.48 1.19
N ARG A 115 7.64 -2.91 1.27
CA ARG A 115 8.29 -2.56 2.55
C ARG A 115 7.45 -1.60 3.39
N GLY A 116 6.71 -0.71 2.75
CA GLY A 116 5.82 0.25 3.39
C GLY A 116 4.40 -0.27 3.66
N MET A 117 4.11 -1.54 3.35
CA MET A 117 2.79 -2.16 3.53
C MET A 117 2.76 -2.99 4.82
N PRO A 118 2.14 -2.49 5.91
CA PRO A 118 2.08 -3.20 7.18
C PRO A 118 1.09 -4.37 7.16
N SER A 119 0.05 -4.27 6.35
CA SER A 119 -1.03 -5.26 6.28
C SER A 119 -1.81 -5.17 4.97
N VAL A 120 -2.40 -6.29 4.59
CA VAL A 120 -3.28 -6.45 3.44
C VAL A 120 -4.46 -7.33 3.85
N ASP A 121 -5.66 -7.08 3.33
CA ASP A 121 -6.81 -7.96 3.46
C ASP A 121 -7.05 -8.77 2.17
N VAL A 122 -8.12 -9.56 2.16
CA VAL A 122 -8.48 -10.39 1.00
C VAL A 122 -8.71 -9.56 -0.26
N SER A 123 -9.41 -8.43 -0.14
CA SER A 123 -9.69 -7.54 -1.27
C SER A 123 -8.43 -6.89 -1.82
N GLY A 124 -7.53 -6.45 -0.93
CA GLY A 124 -6.24 -5.91 -1.31
C GLY A 124 -5.34 -6.95 -1.98
N ALA A 125 -5.31 -8.17 -1.46
CA ALA A 125 -4.55 -9.26 -2.07
C ALA A 125 -5.10 -9.63 -3.45
N GLN A 126 -6.42 -9.64 -3.63
CA GLN A 126 -7.06 -9.86 -4.92
C GLN A 126 -6.70 -8.75 -5.93
N ALA A 127 -6.72 -7.49 -5.52
CA ALA A 127 -6.33 -6.38 -6.39
C ALA A 127 -4.87 -6.49 -6.87
N ILE A 128 -3.97 -6.93 -5.98
CA ILE A 128 -2.57 -7.19 -6.35
C ILE A 128 -2.46 -8.38 -7.31
N LEU A 129 -3.23 -9.45 -7.08
CA LEU A 129 -3.27 -10.61 -7.99
C LEU A 129 -3.69 -10.18 -9.40
N GLU A 130 -4.79 -9.44 -9.51
CA GLU A 130 -5.31 -8.92 -10.78
C GLU A 130 -4.29 -8.01 -11.48
N LEU A 131 -3.61 -7.16 -10.73
CA LEU A 131 -2.51 -6.34 -11.24
C LEU A 131 -1.38 -7.20 -11.80
N CYS A 132 -0.89 -8.19 -11.05
CA CYS A 132 0.18 -9.09 -11.48
C CYS A 132 -0.20 -9.84 -12.76
N GLN A 133 -1.41 -10.40 -12.80
CA GLN A 133 -1.93 -11.10 -13.98
C GLN A 133 -2.02 -10.18 -15.21
N SER A 134 -2.50 -8.94 -15.00
CA SER A 134 -2.60 -7.94 -16.08
C SER A 134 -1.21 -7.56 -16.63
N LEU A 135 -0.22 -7.37 -15.76
CA LEU A 135 1.15 -7.04 -16.18
C LEU A 135 1.80 -8.20 -16.94
N LEU A 136 1.66 -9.43 -16.43
CA LEU A 136 2.17 -10.63 -17.10
C LEU A 136 1.50 -10.85 -18.46
N ALA A 137 0.18 -10.61 -18.58
CA ALA A 137 -0.54 -10.71 -19.84
C ALA A 137 -0.08 -9.67 -20.87
N GLN A 138 0.52 -8.56 -20.43
CA GLN A 138 1.16 -7.56 -21.31
C GLN A 138 2.61 -7.93 -21.68
N GLY A 139 3.11 -9.10 -21.27
CA GLY A 139 4.48 -9.54 -21.51
C GLY A 139 5.52 -8.90 -20.58
N LYS A 140 5.08 -8.26 -19.50
CA LYS A 140 5.97 -7.62 -18.52
C LYS A 140 6.43 -8.63 -17.47
N THR A 141 7.61 -8.43 -16.90
CA THR A 141 8.05 -9.18 -15.73
C THR A 141 7.67 -8.47 -14.43
N VAL A 142 7.29 -9.24 -13.43
CA VAL A 142 6.86 -8.71 -12.13
C VAL A 142 7.65 -9.39 -11.02
N ALA A 143 8.30 -8.59 -10.18
CA ALA A 143 8.95 -9.04 -8.96
C ALA A 143 8.37 -8.34 -7.74
N CYS A 144 8.34 -9.00 -6.59
CA CYS A 144 7.88 -8.44 -5.32
C CYS A 144 9.03 -8.41 -4.30
N CYS A 145 9.16 -7.33 -3.55
CA CYS A 145 10.23 -7.24 -2.56
C CYS A 145 9.80 -6.57 -1.25
N GLY A 146 10.57 -6.85 -0.20
CA GLY A 146 10.48 -6.15 1.08
C GLY A 146 9.18 -6.38 1.86
N MET A 147 8.45 -7.44 1.60
CA MET A 147 7.20 -7.72 2.30
C MET A 147 7.43 -8.35 3.67
N SER A 148 6.51 -8.08 4.61
CA SER A 148 6.47 -8.76 5.89
C SER A 148 5.93 -10.18 5.74
N GLU A 149 6.25 -11.06 6.69
CA GLU A 149 5.73 -12.44 6.72
C GLU A 149 4.19 -12.50 6.72
N ASN A 150 3.56 -11.51 7.35
CA ASN A 150 2.10 -11.42 7.38
C ASN A 150 1.54 -11.15 5.97
N VAL A 151 2.10 -10.21 5.22
CA VAL A 151 1.72 -9.91 3.84
C VAL A 151 2.01 -11.11 2.94
N ARG A 152 3.16 -11.76 3.11
CA ARG A 152 3.53 -12.96 2.36
C ARG A 152 2.49 -14.07 2.48
N ARG A 153 2.00 -14.36 3.69
CA ARG A 153 0.95 -15.37 3.92
C ARG A 153 -0.36 -15.05 3.19
N TYR A 154 -0.72 -13.78 3.04
CA TYR A 154 -1.88 -13.39 2.23
C TYR A 154 -1.64 -13.60 0.75
N PHE A 155 -0.44 -13.33 0.25
CA PHE A 155 -0.06 -13.55 -1.14
C PHE A 155 -0.12 -15.04 -1.50
N ASP A 156 0.41 -15.91 -0.64
CA ASP A 156 0.34 -17.35 -0.81
C ASP A 156 -1.11 -17.86 -0.85
N ARG A 157 -1.96 -17.39 0.08
CA ARG A 157 -3.37 -17.76 0.11
C ARG A 157 -4.19 -17.22 -1.06
N ALA A 158 -3.82 -16.08 -1.59
CA ALA A 158 -4.49 -15.46 -2.73
C ALA A 158 -4.03 -16.02 -4.09
N GLY A 159 -3.04 -16.95 -4.11
CA GLY A 159 -2.50 -17.54 -5.32
C GLY A 159 -1.52 -16.64 -6.08
N ILE A 160 -1.06 -15.53 -5.49
CA ILE A 160 -0.10 -14.62 -6.15
C ILE A 160 1.23 -15.33 -6.34
N THR A 161 1.65 -16.13 -5.36
CA THR A 161 2.88 -16.93 -5.44
C THR A 161 2.81 -17.99 -6.52
N GLU A 162 1.63 -18.57 -6.77
CA GLU A 162 1.43 -19.54 -7.88
C GLU A 162 1.56 -18.87 -9.25
N VAL A 163 1.13 -17.60 -9.36
CA VAL A 163 1.19 -16.81 -10.60
C VAL A 163 2.59 -16.29 -10.89
N LEU A 164 3.29 -15.76 -9.88
CA LEU A 164 4.61 -15.14 -10.05
C LEU A 164 5.77 -16.14 -9.96
N GLY A 165 5.59 -17.23 -9.22
CA GLY A 165 6.66 -18.17 -8.83
C GLY A 165 7.43 -17.68 -7.61
N GLU A 166 8.08 -18.60 -6.91
CA GLU A 166 8.89 -18.34 -5.71
C GLU A 166 10.13 -17.46 -6.02
N SER A 167 10.68 -17.57 -7.22
CA SER A 167 11.84 -16.80 -7.68
C SER A 167 11.55 -15.29 -7.84
N ALA A 168 10.28 -14.89 -7.91
CA ALA A 168 9.90 -13.48 -8.06
C ALA A 168 9.92 -12.68 -6.74
N TYR A 169 10.33 -13.31 -5.61
CA TYR A 169 10.31 -12.68 -4.29
C TYR A 169 11.70 -12.39 -3.76
N PHE A 170 11.95 -11.14 -3.42
CA PHE A 170 13.24 -10.64 -2.99
C PHE A 170 13.15 -9.95 -1.63
N TRP A 171 14.25 -9.92 -0.89
CA TRP A 171 14.34 -9.19 0.37
C TRP A 171 14.31 -7.68 0.16
N SER A 172 14.94 -7.19 -0.90
CA SER A 172 15.05 -5.76 -1.21
C SER A 172 14.90 -5.49 -2.72
N ALA A 173 14.59 -4.23 -3.06
CA ALA A 173 14.53 -3.79 -4.45
C ALA A 173 15.89 -3.92 -5.14
N ASP A 174 16.98 -3.63 -4.41
CA ASP A 174 18.34 -3.75 -4.96
C ASP A 174 18.66 -5.19 -5.37
N GLN A 175 18.24 -6.17 -4.58
CA GLN A 175 18.42 -7.59 -4.90
C GLN A 175 17.60 -7.99 -6.13
N ALA A 176 16.35 -7.53 -6.23
CA ALA A 176 15.51 -7.77 -7.40
C ALA A 176 16.10 -7.14 -8.67
N ILE A 177 16.71 -5.97 -8.56
CA ILE A 177 17.38 -5.29 -9.66
C ILE A 177 18.61 -6.08 -10.13
N LEU A 178 19.42 -6.57 -9.20
CA LEU A 178 20.61 -7.37 -9.53
C LEU A 178 20.25 -8.68 -10.23
N ASP A 179 19.20 -9.36 -9.78
CA ASP A 179 18.68 -10.59 -10.37
C ASP A 179 18.19 -10.37 -11.81
N LEU A 180 17.47 -9.26 -12.05
CA LEU A 180 17.05 -8.86 -13.40
C LEU A 180 18.24 -8.58 -14.32
N LEU A 181 19.29 -7.93 -13.81
CA LEU A 181 20.51 -7.67 -14.55
C LEU A 181 21.23 -8.97 -14.93
N ASP A 182 21.32 -9.92 -14.02
CA ASP A 182 21.97 -11.21 -14.25
C ASP A 182 21.20 -12.07 -15.27
N ALA A 183 19.85 -12.00 -15.25
CA ALA A 183 19.00 -12.71 -16.21
C ALA A 183 19.17 -12.19 -17.64
N GLU A 184 19.21 -10.86 -17.85
CA GLU A 184 19.42 -10.27 -19.18
C GLU A 184 20.85 -10.48 -19.75
N ILE A 185 21.83 -10.71 -18.89
CA ILE A 185 23.20 -11.01 -19.33
C ILE A 185 23.33 -12.45 -19.80
N ALA A 186 22.43 -13.34 -19.35
CA ALA A 186 22.45 -14.76 -19.68
C ALA A 186 21.73 -15.10 -20.99
N GLU A 187 20.94 -14.18 -21.56
CA GLU A 187 20.31 -14.26 -22.88
C GLU A 187 21.19 -13.63 -23.96
#